data_841930eed738c342ad6bc0e9af216748
#
_entry.id   841930eed738c342ad6bc0e9af216748
#
_cell.length_a   1.000
_cell.length_b   1.000
_cell.length_c   1.000
_cell.angle_alpha   90.00
_cell.angle_beta   90.00
_cell.angle_gamma   90.00
#
_symmetry.space_group_name_H-M   'P 1'
#
loop_
_entity.id
_entity.type
_entity.pdbx_description
1 polymer ?
#
loop_
_entity_poly.entity_id
_entity_poly.type
_entity_poly.pdbx_seq_one_letter_code
_entity_poly.pdbx_strand_id
1 'polypeptide(L)'
;MGILNIVFAHGFGVRADGRGIFTDIAKAMPEVNCITFDFNTFDSEGNTTVTPLDGQVAILQSHIDQAQEGATLICHSQGCIIASLANLDKIDQVIFLAPPPLISIERFISKFGKREGSVMNLEGISSIPRSDGSTTYIPKEYVESIKAIDVPSLYKKVAQNHKLTIFRATNDNILGETNFDYLENVKVIDIAADHDFTGMPRSKLVDNIKKIVEF
;
A
#
# COMPACT_ATOMS: atom_id res chain seq x y z
N MET A 1 -27.25 -13.24 0.60
CA MET A 1 -26.03 -12.52 1.03
C MET A 1 -25.23 -12.23 -0.23
N GLY A 2 -24.81 -10.98 -0.45
CA GLY A 2 -23.90 -10.65 -1.55
C GLY A 2 -22.50 -11.26 -1.30
N ILE A 3 -21.72 -11.48 -2.37
CA ILE A 3 -20.34 -11.94 -2.25
C ILE A 3 -19.54 -10.76 -1.68
N LEU A 4 -18.82 -10.99 -0.57
CA LEU A 4 -17.95 -9.98 0.01
C LEU A 4 -16.85 -9.63 -1.00
N ASN A 5 -16.59 -8.33 -1.18
CA ASN A 5 -15.51 -7.85 -2.04
C ASN A 5 -14.34 -7.33 -1.21
N ILE A 6 -13.13 -7.69 -1.60
CA ILE A 6 -11.90 -7.11 -1.09
C ILE A 6 -11.17 -6.43 -2.25
N VAL A 7 -10.88 -5.15 -2.11
CA VAL A 7 -10.03 -4.38 -3.02
C VAL A 7 -8.64 -4.28 -2.44
N PHE A 8 -7.60 -4.55 -3.21
CA PHE A 8 -6.21 -4.49 -2.76
C PHE A 8 -5.47 -3.31 -3.36
N ALA A 9 -4.76 -2.53 -2.53
CA ALA A 9 -3.92 -1.41 -2.95
C ALA A 9 -2.46 -1.65 -2.56
N HIS A 10 -1.61 -1.97 -3.54
CA HIS A 10 -0.21 -2.33 -3.31
C HIS A 10 0.72 -1.12 -3.06
N GLY A 11 1.96 -1.40 -2.62
CA GLY A 11 2.96 -0.40 -2.29
C GLY A 11 3.74 0.14 -3.50
N PHE A 12 4.77 0.96 -3.20
CA PHE A 12 5.62 1.63 -4.17
C PHE A 12 6.39 0.65 -5.06
N GLY A 13 6.22 0.78 -6.38
CA GLY A 13 7.02 0.08 -7.38
C GLY A 13 6.96 -1.44 -7.32
N VAL A 14 5.87 -2.00 -6.78
CA VAL A 14 5.61 -3.45 -6.78
C VAL A 14 4.43 -3.79 -7.68
N ARG A 15 4.17 -5.08 -7.88
CA ARG A 15 3.05 -5.58 -8.69
C ARG A 15 1.79 -5.78 -7.85
N ALA A 16 0.68 -6.05 -8.52
CA ALA A 16 -0.65 -6.25 -7.96
C ALA A 16 -0.72 -7.28 -6.82
N ASP A 17 0.19 -8.26 -6.79
CA ASP A 17 0.26 -9.29 -5.75
C ASP A 17 0.77 -8.79 -4.40
N GLY A 18 1.27 -7.53 -4.34
CA GLY A 18 1.84 -6.96 -3.12
C GLY A 18 2.99 -7.79 -2.56
N ARG A 19 3.88 -8.31 -3.40
CA ARG A 19 4.96 -9.25 -3.03
C ARG A 19 4.42 -10.53 -2.37
N GLY A 20 3.31 -11.04 -2.89
CA GLY A 20 2.64 -12.25 -2.41
C GLY A 20 1.70 -12.03 -1.23
N ILE A 21 1.68 -10.85 -0.58
CA ILE A 21 0.78 -10.57 0.55
C ILE A 21 -0.67 -10.78 0.14
N PHE A 22 -1.09 -10.14 -0.94
CA PHE A 22 -2.48 -10.20 -1.40
C PHE A 22 -2.85 -11.57 -1.96
N THR A 23 -1.90 -12.24 -2.61
CA THR A 23 -2.08 -13.62 -3.04
C THR A 23 -2.34 -14.57 -1.87
N ASP A 24 -1.60 -14.42 -0.76
CA ASP A 24 -1.76 -15.28 0.41
C ASP A 24 -3.08 -14.99 1.13
N ILE A 25 -3.49 -13.70 1.22
CA ILE A 25 -4.79 -13.30 1.77
C ILE A 25 -5.93 -13.88 0.92
N ALA A 26 -5.87 -13.71 -0.41
CA ALA A 26 -6.90 -14.23 -1.33
C ALA A 26 -7.02 -15.76 -1.27
N LYS A 27 -5.90 -16.47 -1.21
CA LYS A 27 -5.90 -17.94 -1.06
C LYS A 27 -6.55 -18.42 0.25
N ALA A 28 -6.45 -17.64 1.33
CA ALA A 28 -7.03 -17.99 2.62
C ALA A 28 -8.55 -17.75 2.68
N MET A 29 -9.11 -17.02 1.71
CA MET A 29 -10.54 -16.67 1.64
C MET A 29 -11.08 -16.90 0.21
N PRO A 30 -11.13 -18.15 -0.27
CA PRO A 30 -11.50 -18.47 -1.65
C PRO A 30 -12.94 -18.11 -2.02
N GLU A 31 -13.80 -17.91 -1.02
CA GLU A 31 -15.21 -17.51 -1.18
C GLU A 31 -15.39 -16.00 -1.37
N VAL A 32 -14.34 -15.21 -1.19
CA VAL A 32 -14.36 -13.74 -1.28
C VAL A 32 -13.90 -13.30 -2.68
N ASN A 33 -14.59 -12.34 -3.26
CA ASN A 33 -14.17 -11.73 -4.52
C ASN A 33 -13.01 -10.75 -4.27
N CYS A 34 -11.80 -11.15 -4.62
CA CYS A 34 -10.57 -10.37 -4.44
C CYS A 34 -10.20 -9.62 -5.73
N ILE A 35 -10.17 -8.29 -5.66
CA ILE A 35 -9.86 -7.39 -6.78
C ILE A 35 -8.41 -6.93 -6.63
N THR A 36 -7.54 -7.34 -7.56
CA THR A 36 -6.14 -6.94 -7.65
C THR A 36 -5.86 -6.24 -8.97
N PHE A 37 -5.00 -5.24 -8.97
CA PHE A 37 -4.62 -4.47 -10.14
C PHE A 37 -3.25 -3.81 -9.92
N ASP A 38 -2.62 -3.39 -11.01
CA ASP A 38 -1.34 -2.69 -10.97
C ASP A 38 -1.53 -1.17 -11.02
N PHE A 39 -0.85 -0.44 -10.15
CA PHE A 39 -0.77 1.03 -10.23
C PHE A 39 0.24 1.51 -11.26
N ASN A 40 1.21 0.67 -11.61
CA ASN A 40 2.36 1.00 -12.41
C ASN A 40 2.29 0.33 -13.77
N THR A 41 3.09 0.82 -14.73
CA THR A 41 3.28 0.16 -16.01
C THR A 41 4.54 -0.70 -16.00
N PHE A 42 4.57 -1.74 -16.83
CA PHE A 42 5.69 -2.68 -16.95
C PHE A 42 6.07 -2.82 -18.43
N ASP A 43 7.36 -2.86 -18.70
CA ASP A 43 7.86 -3.19 -20.04
C ASP A 43 8.08 -4.71 -20.22
N SER A 44 8.52 -5.10 -21.42
CA SER A 44 8.79 -6.51 -21.76
C SER A 44 9.95 -7.12 -20.98
N GLU A 45 10.84 -6.30 -20.42
CA GLU A 45 11.96 -6.72 -19.60
C GLU A 45 11.61 -6.83 -18.12
N GLY A 46 10.38 -6.46 -17.75
CA GLY A 46 9.88 -6.48 -16.39
C GLY A 46 10.23 -5.23 -15.57
N ASN A 47 10.81 -4.22 -16.20
CA ASN A 47 11.04 -2.94 -15.54
C ASN A 47 9.72 -2.25 -15.23
N THR A 48 9.72 -1.48 -14.15
CA THR A 48 8.53 -0.78 -13.65
C THR A 48 8.67 0.71 -13.89
N THR A 49 7.67 1.36 -14.49
CA THR A 49 7.55 2.82 -14.46
C THR A 49 6.46 3.22 -13.48
N VAL A 50 6.83 4.02 -12.48
CA VAL A 50 5.91 4.45 -11.41
C VAL A 50 4.97 5.51 -11.95
N THR A 51 3.68 5.27 -11.82
CA THR A 51 2.63 6.24 -12.15
C THR A 51 2.60 7.36 -11.10
N PRO A 52 2.39 8.63 -11.46
CA PRO A 52 2.14 9.71 -10.50
C PRO A 52 1.00 9.40 -9.54
N LEU A 53 1.05 9.98 -8.34
CA LEU A 53 0.15 9.61 -7.24
C LEU A 53 -1.34 9.83 -7.56
N ASP A 54 -1.67 10.91 -8.27
CA ASP A 54 -3.02 11.20 -8.76
C ASP A 54 -3.52 10.15 -9.76
N GLY A 55 -2.65 9.67 -10.64
CA GLY A 55 -2.95 8.56 -11.54
C GLY A 55 -3.19 7.24 -10.78
N GLN A 56 -2.39 6.96 -9.73
CA GLN A 56 -2.60 5.80 -8.88
C GLN A 56 -3.94 5.88 -8.12
N VAL A 57 -4.30 7.08 -7.63
CA VAL A 57 -5.60 7.33 -6.98
C VAL A 57 -6.75 7.10 -7.96
N ALA A 58 -6.65 7.59 -9.19
CA ALA A 58 -7.67 7.39 -10.23
C ALA A 58 -7.87 5.91 -10.57
N ILE A 59 -6.77 5.13 -10.66
CA ILE A 59 -6.83 3.68 -10.87
C ILE A 59 -7.55 3.00 -9.70
N LEU A 60 -7.16 3.28 -8.44
CA LEU A 60 -7.85 2.72 -7.27
C LEU A 60 -9.33 3.08 -7.26
N GLN A 61 -9.66 4.36 -7.54
CA GLN A 61 -11.04 4.84 -7.55
C GLN A 61 -11.90 4.06 -8.55
N SER A 62 -11.38 3.79 -9.75
CA SER A 62 -12.12 3.02 -10.75
C SER A 62 -12.48 1.61 -10.30
N HIS A 63 -11.64 0.97 -9.47
CA HIS A 63 -11.90 -0.34 -8.89
C HIS A 63 -12.85 -0.28 -7.69
N ILE A 64 -12.75 0.76 -6.85
CA ILE A 64 -13.73 1.01 -5.77
C ILE A 64 -15.12 1.26 -6.36
N ASP A 65 -15.23 2.04 -7.42
CA ASP A 65 -16.50 2.36 -8.06
C ASP A 65 -17.20 1.13 -8.66
N GLN A 66 -16.43 0.12 -9.06
CA GLN A 66 -16.93 -1.16 -9.56
C GLN A 66 -17.21 -2.18 -8.45
N ALA A 67 -16.67 -1.97 -7.24
CA ALA A 67 -16.94 -2.84 -6.10
C ALA A 67 -18.38 -2.70 -5.61
N GLN A 68 -18.88 -3.74 -4.95
CA GLN A 68 -20.18 -3.68 -4.28
C GLN A 68 -20.08 -2.79 -3.02
N GLU A 69 -21.20 -2.20 -2.62
CA GLU A 69 -21.32 -1.50 -1.33
C GLU A 69 -20.92 -2.42 -0.17
N GLY A 70 -20.22 -1.87 0.81
CA GLY A 70 -19.74 -2.63 1.96
C GLY A 70 -18.45 -3.39 1.71
N ALA A 71 -17.67 -3.05 0.66
CA ALA A 71 -16.40 -3.68 0.38
C ALA A 71 -15.36 -3.40 1.47
N THR A 72 -14.38 -4.31 1.60
CA THR A 72 -13.18 -4.11 2.42
C THR A 72 -12.02 -3.65 1.54
N LEU A 73 -11.28 -2.64 1.97
CA LEU A 73 -10.08 -2.16 1.30
C LEU A 73 -8.85 -2.55 2.12
N ILE A 74 -7.96 -3.35 1.54
CA ILE A 74 -6.69 -3.77 2.18
C ILE A 74 -5.51 -3.13 1.43
N CYS A 75 -4.73 -2.34 2.14
CA CYS A 75 -3.65 -1.55 1.56
C CYS A 75 -2.31 -1.91 2.18
N HIS A 76 -1.25 -1.96 1.38
CA HIS A 76 0.11 -2.17 1.86
C HIS A 76 1.00 -0.97 1.56
N SER A 77 1.77 -0.53 2.56
CA SER A 77 2.80 0.50 2.38
C SER A 77 2.23 1.79 1.75
N GLN A 78 2.78 2.28 0.63
CA GLN A 78 2.27 3.47 -0.08
C GLN A 78 0.79 3.32 -0.49
N GLY A 79 0.30 2.11 -0.72
CA GLY A 79 -1.13 1.86 -1.00
C GLY A 79 -2.05 2.45 0.07
N CYS A 80 -1.59 2.57 1.33
CA CYS A 80 -2.35 3.20 2.41
C CYS A 80 -2.53 4.72 2.18
N ILE A 81 -1.50 5.39 1.63
CA ILE A 81 -1.58 6.81 1.28
C ILE A 81 -2.52 7.01 0.09
N ILE A 82 -2.38 6.17 -0.96
CA ILE A 82 -3.24 6.21 -2.15
C ILE A 82 -4.70 6.04 -1.75
N ALA A 83 -5.00 5.05 -0.90
CA ALA A 83 -6.33 4.80 -0.38
C ALA A 83 -6.90 6.01 0.38
N SER A 84 -6.07 6.69 1.18
CA SER A 84 -6.50 7.84 1.96
C SER A 84 -6.79 9.10 1.13
N LEU A 85 -6.36 9.11 -0.13
CA LEU A 85 -6.65 10.17 -1.11
C LEU A 85 -7.90 9.87 -1.97
N ALA A 86 -8.34 8.62 -2.03
CA ALA A 86 -9.51 8.19 -2.79
C ALA A 86 -10.81 8.53 -2.06
N ASN A 87 -11.94 8.49 -2.78
CA ASN A 87 -13.28 8.45 -2.19
C ASN A 87 -13.58 7.01 -1.77
N LEU A 88 -13.89 6.81 -0.49
CA LEU A 88 -14.11 5.51 0.12
C LEU A 88 -15.60 5.25 0.45
N ASP A 89 -16.54 5.97 -0.12
CA ASP A 89 -17.98 5.88 0.23
C ASP A 89 -18.54 4.45 0.13
N LYS A 90 -18.00 3.60 -0.75
CA LYS A 90 -18.39 2.19 -0.89
C LYS A 90 -17.64 1.22 0.03
N ILE A 91 -16.69 1.72 0.82
CA ILE A 91 -15.81 0.93 1.67
C ILE A 91 -16.28 1.01 3.12
N ASP A 92 -16.69 -0.11 3.70
CA ASP A 92 -17.08 -0.19 5.11
C ASP A 92 -15.87 -0.32 6.03
N GLN A 93 -14.85 -1.05 5.57
CA GLN A 93 -13.70 -1.38 6.38
C GLN A 93 -12.38 -1.13 5.61
N VAL A 94 -11.44 -0.50 6.29
CA VAL A 94 -10.09 -0.24 5.77
C VAL A 94 -9.06 -0.97 6.64
N ILE A 95 -8.16 -1.69 6.01
CA ILE A 95 -7.05 -2.40 6.67
C ILE A 95 -5.73 -1.90 6.08
N PHE A 96 -4.91 -1.29 6.91
CA PHE A 96 -3.59 -0.81 6.55
C PHE A 96 -2.51 -1.79 7.01
N LEU A 97 -1.62 -2.19 6.11
CA LEU A 97 -0.49 -3.09 6.35
C LEU A 97 0.81 -2.28 6.22
N ALA A 98 1.58 -2.16 7.28
CA ALA A 98 2.81 -1.37 7.35
C ALA A 98 2.66 0.03 6.71
N PRO A 99 1.69 0.86 7.15
CA PRO A 99 1.46 2.18 6.55
C PRO A 99 2.62 3.13 6.85
N PRO A 100 3.15 3.87 5.84
CA PRO A 100 4.19 4.85 6.07
C PRO A 100 3.64 6.07 6.83
N PRO A 101 4.32 6.55 7.89
CA PRO A 101 3.85 7.69 8.67
C PRO A 101 4.03 9.02 7.95
N LEU A 102 4.83 9.03 6.89
CA LEU A 102 5.08 10.19 6.02
C LEU A 102 5.58 9.73 4.66
N ILE A 103 5.43 10.60 3.67
CA ILE A 103 6.07 10.50 2.37
C ILE A 103 6.81 11.81 2.10
N SER A 104 8.09 11.73 1.72
CA SER A 104 8.87 12.91 1.35
C SER A 104 10.00 12.53 0.39
N ILE A 105 10.44 13.53 -0.37
CA ILE A 105 11.54 13.38 -1.33
C ILE A 105 12.85 13.06 -0.61
N GLU A 106 13.11 13.70 0.53
CA GLU A 106 14.33 13.50 1.32
C GLU A 106 14.42 12.05 1.80
N ARG A 107 13.30 11.51 2.30
CA ARG A 107 13.22 10.12 2.72
C ARG A 107 13.40 9.17 1.54
N PHE A 108 12.80 9.50 0.41
CA PHE A 108 12.95 8.75 -0.83
C PHE A 108 14.43 8.68 -1.27
N ILE A 109 15.13 9.81 -1.36
CA ILE A 109 16.55 9.89 -1.72
C ILE A 109 17.40 9.14 -0.70
N SER A 110 17.16 9.35 0.61
CA SER A 110 17.90 8.68 1.68
C SER A 110 17.80 7.17 1.60
N LYS A 111 16.64 6.64 1.22
CA LYS A 111 16.36 5.19 1.21
C LYS A 111 16.83 4.51 -0.08
N PHE A 112 16.62 5.14 -1.21
CA PHE A 112 16.84 4.55 -2.53
C PHE A 112 18.06 5.09 -3.26
N GLY A 113 18.43 6.34 -3.05
CA GLY A 113 19.55 6.97 -3.74
C GLY A 113 20.93 6.41 -3.36
N LYS A 114 21.03 5.68 -2.24
CA LYS A 114 22.26 5.02 -1.79
C LYS A 114 22.46 3.61 -2.34
N ARG A 115 21.48 3.06 -3.06
CA ARG A 115 21.62 1.73 -3.67
C ARG A 115 22.62 1.80 -4.82
N GLU A 116 23.50 0.82 -4.90
CA GLU A 116 24.43 0.70 -6.01
C GLU A 116 23.68 0.69 -7.36
N GLY A 117 24.15 1.47 -8.33
CA GLY A 117 23.52 1.63 -9.63
C GLY A 117 22.27 2.53 -9.66
N SER A 118 21.83 3.12 -8.53
CA SER A 118 20.73 4.09 -8.54
C SER A 118 21.17 5.42 -9.15
N VAL A 119 20.32 5.98 -10.01
CA VAL A 119 20.48 7.31 -10.59
C VAL A 119 19.32 8.19 -10.09
N MET A 120 19.66 9.27 -9.36
CA MET A 120 18.68 10.23 -8.86
C MET A 120 18.65 11.46 -9.75
N ASN A 121 17.57 11.64 -10.50
CA ASN A 121 17.29 12.81 -11.35
C ASN A 121 15.85 13.29 -11.09
N LEU A 122 15.70 14.20 -10.14
CA LEU A 122 14.39 14.69 -9.69
C LEU A 122 13.69 15.59 -10.72
N GLU A 123 14.45 16.14 -11.68
CA GLU A 123 13.91 16.98 -12.77
C GLU A 123 13.66 16.17 -14.06
N GLY A 124 13.87 14.85 -14.01
CA GLY A 124 13.66 13.93 -15.12
C GLY A 124 13.21 12.56 -14.64
N ILE A 125 13.94 11.51 -15.03
CA ILE A 125 13.66 10.14 -14.64
C ILE A 125 14.77 9.65 -13.71
N SER A 126 14.41 9.28 -12.47
CA SER A 126 15.29 8.52 -11.59
C SER A 126 15.15 7.03 -11.86
N SER A 127 16.21 6.24 -11.61
CA SER A 127 16.17 4.79 -11.77
C SER A 127 16.75 4.08 -10.55
N ILE A 128 16.10 3.01 -10.13
CA ILE A 128 16.48 2.21 -8.96
C ILE A 128 16.57 0.74 -9.36
N PRO A 129 17.76 0.13 -9.33
CA PRO A 129 17.90 -1.32 -9.54
C PRO A 129 17.16 -2.12 -8.47
N ARG A 130 16.55 -3.23 -8.87
CA ARG A 130 15.89 -4.19 -8.00
C ARG A 130 16.73 -5.47 -7.85
N SER A 131 16.45 -6.22 -6.79
CA SER A 131 17.17 -7.47 -6.50
C SER A 131 16.87 -8.60 -7.50
N ASP A 132 15.80 -8.50 -8.25
CA ASP A 132 15.41 -9.43 -9.32
C ASP A 132 16.02 -9.10 -10.70
N GLY A 133 16.87 -8.07 -10.76
CA GLY A 133 17.53 -7.61 -11.98
C GLY A 133 16.72 -6.58 -12.78
N SER A 134 15.48 -6.32 -12.42
CA SER A 134 14.67 -5.27 -13.04
C SER A 134 15.05 -3.87 -12.53
N THR A 135 14.53 -2.85 -13.18
CA THR A 135 14.71 -1.44 -12.80
C THR A 135 13.36 -0.78 -12.53
N THR A 136 13.29 0.03 -11.49
CA THR A 136 12.15 0.92 -11.27
C THR A 136 12.52 2.32 -11.73
N TYR A 137 11.78 2.82 -12.72
CA TYR A 137 11.85 4.19 -13.23
C TYR A 137 10.84 5.06 -12.51
N ILE A 138 11.29 6.24 -12.08
CA ILE A 138 10.50 7.19 -11.31
C ILE A 138 10.52 8.52 -12.04
N PRO A 139 9.42 8.85 -12.74
CA PRO A 139 9.29 10.11 -13.46
C PRO A 139 9.24 11.29 -12.50
N LYS A 140 9.64 12.47 -13.00
CA LYS A 140 9.51 13.76 -12.31
C LYS A 140 8.09 13.99 -11.78
N GLU A 141 7.09 13.65 -12.55
CA GLU A 141 5.68 13.83 -12.21
C GLU A 141 5.29 13.07 -10.94
N TYR A 142 5.86 11.88 -10.71
CA TYR A 142 5.68 11.18 -9.43
C TYR A 142 6.33 11.97 -8.29
N VAL A 143 7.56 12.46 -8.48
CA VAL A 143 8.27 13.27 -7.47
C VAL A 143 7.48 14.52 -7.11
N GLU A 144 6.90 15.20 -8.10
CA GLU A 144 6.04 16.37 -7.88
C GLU A 144 4.76 16.00 -7.12
N SER A 145 4.14 14.87 -7.43
CA SER A 145 2.87 14.44 -6.83
C SER A 145 2.94 14.13 -5.34
N ILE A 146 4.14 13.87 -4.78
CA ILE A 146 4.30 13.55 -3.35
C ILE A 146 4.71 14.76 -2.48
N LYS A 147 5.01 15.94 -3.06
CA LYS A 147 5.62 17.07 -2.35
C LYS A 147 4.76 17.67 -1.23
N ALA A 148 3.44 17.61 -1.35
CA ALA A 148 2.52 18.31 -0.44
C ALA A 148 1.57 17.37 0.32
N ILE A 149 1.96 16.10 0.51
CA ILE A 149 1.10 15.10 1.14
C ILE A 149 1.27 15.13 2.67
N ASP A 150 0.21 15.52 3.37
CA ASP A 150 0.10 15.43 4.83
C ASP A 150 -0.52 14.09 5.23
N VAL A 151 0.32 13.05 5.35
CA VAL A 151 -0.10 11.68 5.66
C VAL A 151 -0.86 11.58 6.99
N PRO A 152 -0.42 12.21 8.10
CA PRO A 152 -1.17 12.17 9.35
C PRO A 152 -2.60 12.69 9.23
N SER A 153 -2.83 13.80 8.53
CA SER A 153 -4.18 14.35 8.31
C SER A 153 -5.03 13.42 7.45
N LEU A 154 -4.45 12.79 6.42
CA LEU A 154 -5.15 11.80 5.60
C LEU A 154 -5.59 10.59 6.44
N TYR A 155 -4.71 10.03 7.26
CA TYR A 155 -5.05 8.87 8.11
C TYR A 155 -6.10 9.21 9.17
N LYS A 156 -6.05 10.42 9.74
CA LYS A 156 -7.13 10.92 10.63
C LYS A 156 -8.47 10.94 9.93
N LYS A 157 -8.54 11.43 8.69
CA LYS A 157 -9.77 11.46 7.90
C LYS A 157 -10.33 10.05 7.67
N VAL A 158 -9.47 9.07 7.33
CA VAL A 158 -9.91 7.68 7.19
C VAL A 158 -10.42 7.12 8.50
N ALA A 159 -9.69 7.31 9.61
CA ALA A 159 -10.06 6.83 10.94
C ALA A 159 -11.39 7.41 11.46
N GLN A 160 -11.72 8.65 11.07
CA GLN A 160 -12.96 9.31 11.47
C GLN A 160 -14.19 8.80 10.71
N ASN A 161 -14.02 8.34 9.47
CA ASN A 161 -15.12 8.02 8.58
C ASN A 161 -15.29 6.52 8.32
N HIS A 162 -14.28 5.70 8.63
CA HIS A 162 -14.29 4.26 8.34
C HIS A 162 -13.74 3.45 9.50
N LYS A 163 -14.14 2.19 9.60
CA LYS A 163 -13.55 1.22 10.53
C LYS A 163 -12.11 0.92 10.06
N LEU A 164 -11.12 1.54 10.71
CA LEU A 164 -9.71 1.37 10.37
C LEU A 164 -9.02 0.38 11.31
N THR A 165 -8.33 -0.60 10.71
CA THR A 165 -7.38 -1.47 11.42
C THR A 165 -5.99 -1.31 10.81
N ILE A 166 -4.96 -1.16 11.65
CA ILE A 166 -3.57 -1.04 11.23
C ILE A 166 -2.78 -2.26 11.71
N PHE A 167 -2.11 -2.95 10.80
CA PHE A 167 -1.08 -3.92 11.13
C PHE A 167 0.28 -3.24 11.04
N ARG A 168 0.95 -3.08 12.21
CA ARG A 168 2.28 -2.49 12.32
C ARG A 168 3.33 -3.60 12.32
N ALA A 169 4.26 -3.54 11.37
CA ALA A 169 5.44 -4.40 11.35
C ALA A 169 6.50 -3.81 12.30
N THR A 170 6.80 -4.50 13.42
CA THR A 170 7.67 -3.91 14.46
C THR A 170 9.16 -4.05 14.18
N ASN A 171 9.55 -4.88 13.19
CA ASN A 171 10.93 -5.02 12.71
C ASN A 171 11.08 -4.45 11.28
N ASP A 172 10.27 -3.45 10.95
CA ASP A 172 10.26 -2.85 9.62
C ASP A 172 11.55 -2.08 9.33
N ASN A 173 12.38 -2.63 8.45
CA ASN A 173 13.65 -2.03 8.05
C ASN A 173 13.50 -0.97 6.94
N ILE A 174 12.30 -0.83 6.37
CA ILE A 174 11.97 0.18 5.36
C ILE A 174 11.44 1.46 6.02
N LEU A 175 10.47 1.33 6.91
CA LEU A 175 9.86 2.47 7.58
C LEU A 175 10.58 2.85 8.88
N GLY A 176 11.21 1.89 9.55
CA GLY A 176 11.69 2.04 10.92
C GLY A 176 10.55 2.01 11.92
N GLU A 177 10.76 2.59 13.08
CA GLU A 177 9.72 2.69 14.11
C GLU A 177 8.61 3.64 13.64
N THR A 178 7.36 3.20 13.79
CA THR A 178 6.17 3.96 13.44
C THR A 178 5.24 4.09 14.63
N ASN A 179 4.57 5.24 14.76
CA ASN A 179 3.61 5.51 15.82
C ASN A 179 2.29 6.02 15.22
N PHE A 180 1.17 5.49 15.70
CA PHE A 180 -0.20 5.83 15.28
C PHE A 180 -1.08 6.26 16.47
N ASP A 181 -0.50 6.59 17.64
CA ASP A 181 -1.22 6.98 18.86
C ASP A 181 -2.03 8.29 18.70
N TYR A 182 -1.76 9.03 17.63
CA TYR A 182 -2.51 10.24 17.26
C TYR A 182 -3.85 9.93 16.57
N LEU A 183 -4.13 8.66 16.25
CA LEU A 183 -5.37 8.21 15.65
C LEU A 183 -6.32 7.70 16.73
N GLU A 184 -7.52 8.26 16.79
CA GLU A 184 -8.57 7.84 17.70
C GLU A 184 -9.40 6.69 17.09
N ASN A 185 -9.88 5.79 17.93
CA ASN A 185 -10.76 4.66 17.54
C ASN A 185 -10.18 3.70 16.49
N VAL A 186 -8.85 3.61 16.41
CA VAL A 186 -8.14 2.72 15.48
C VAL A 186 -7.59 1.52 16.23
N LYS A 187 -7.82 0.33 15.67
CA LYS A 187 -7.20 -0.89 16.17
C LYS A 187 -5.81 -1.04 15.57
N VAL A 188 -4.76 -0.90 16.38
CA VAL A 188 -3.38 -1.19 15.97
C VAL A 188 -2.98 -2.58 16.46
N ILE A 189 -2.50 -3.42 15.54
CA ILE A 189 -2.07 -4.79 15.81
C ILE A 189 -0.59 -4.91 15.44
N ASP A 190 0.24 -5.18 16.44
CA ASP A 190 1.68 -5.36 16.25
C ASP A 190 2.01 -6.78 15.81
N ILE A 191 2.83 -6.88 14.77
CA ILE A 191 3.41 -8.14 14.30
C ILE A 191 4.93 -7.97 14.24
N ALA A 192 5.68 -8.84 14.90
CA ALA A 192 7.14 -8.89 14.82
C ALA A 192 7.55 -9.41 13.43
N ALA A 193 7.59 -8.51 12.45
CA ALA A 193 7.79 -8.77 11.03
C ALA A 193 8.62 -7.67 10.37
N ASP A 194 9.21 -7.99 9.22
CA ASP A 194 9.73 -7.01 8.27
C ASP A 194 8.58 -6.27 7.55
N HIS A 195 8.92 -5.31 6.68
CA HIS A 195 7.97 -4.49 5.93
C HIS A 195 6.94 -5.29 5.13
N ASP A 196 7.36 -6.41 4.56
CA ASP A 196 6.55 -7.27 3.69
C ASP A 196 5.91 -8.44 4.48
N PHE A 197 6.02 -8.48 5.81
CA PHE A 197 5.55 -9.56 6.68
C PHE A 197 6.04 -10.95 6.24
N THR A 198 7.31 -11.11 5.90
CA THR A 198 7.85 -12.32 5.28
C THR A 198 7.88 -13.51 6.23
N GLY A 199 7.70 -14.72 5.71
CA GLY A 199 7.81 -15.98 6.46
C GLY A 199 6.66 -16.23 7.44
N MET A 200 6.94 -16.76 8.64
CA MET A 200 5.91 -17.09 9.64
C MET A 200 5.00 -15.91 10.04
N PRO A 201 5.47 -14.66 10.16
CA PRO A 201 4.61 -13.51 10.40
C PRO A 201 3.50 -13.31 9.37
N ARG A 202 3.70 -13.75 8.11
CA ARG A 202 2.70 -13.69 7.04
C ARG A 202 1.46 -14.53 7.39
N SER A 203 1.64 -15.75 7.88
CA SER A 203 0.51 -16.59 8.27
C SER A 203 -0.29 -15.94 9.41
N LYS A 204 0.40 -15.37 10.41
CA LYS A 204 -0.25 -14.64 11.50
C LYS A 204 -1.03 -13.41 10.98
N LEU A 205 -0.49 -12.68 10.02
CA LEU A 205 -1.18 -11.56 9.37
C LEU A 205 -2.46 -12.03 8.69
N VAL A 206 -2.36 -13.06 7.85
CA VAL A 206 -3.49 -13.64 7.09
C VAL A 206 -4.59 -14.13 8.03
N ASP A 207 -4.25 -14.88 9.10
CA ASP A 207 -5.20 -15.37 10.09
C ASP A 207 -5.94 -14.23 10.81
N ASN A 208 -5.24 -13.13 11.13
CA ASN A 208 -5.88 -11.97 11.75
C ASN A 208 -6.80 -11.23 10.77
N ILE A 209 -6.38 -11.06 9.51
CA ILE A 209 -7.20 -10.42 8.47
C ILE A 209 -8.47 -11.23 8.26
N LYS A 210 -8.37 -12.55 8.12
CA LYS A 210 -9.52 -13.43 7.96
C LYS A 210 -10.55 -13.23 9.09
N LYS A 211 -10.12 -13.23 10.35
CA LYS A 211 -10.98 -12.98 11.52
C LYS A 211 -11.64 -11.59 11.51
N ILE A 212 -11.00 -10.59 10.89
CA ILE A 212 -11.51 -9.21 10.85
C ILE A 212 -12.54 -9.05 9.72
N VAL A 213 -12.34 -9.75 8.61
CA VAL A 213 -13.16 -9.64 7.39
C VAL A 213 -14.43 -10.51 7.50
N GLU A 214 -14.40 -11.64 8.21
CA GLU A 214 -15.52 -12.56 8.40
C GLU A 214 -16.57 -12.08 9.43
N PHE A 215 -16.36 -10.94 10.11
CA PHE A 215 -17.24 -10.33 11.11
C PHE A 215 -17.63 -8.90 10.71
#